data_de98f2aec5d61f27190d26941e2f509c
#
_entry.id   de98f2aec5d61f27190d26941e2f509c
#
_cell.length_a   1.000
_cell.length_b   1.000
_cell.length_c   1.000
_cell.angle_alpha   90.00
_cell.angle_beta   90.00
_cell.angle_gamma   90.00
#
_symmetry.space_group_name_H-M   'P 1'
#
loop_
_entity.id
_entity.type
_entity.pdbx_description
1 polymer ?
#
loop_
_entity_poly.entity_id
_entity_poly.type
_entity_poly.pdbx_seq_one_letter_code
_entity_poly.pdbx_strand_id
1 'polypeptide(L)'
;MAEKIATREAYGKALAALAEKYPDLVCFDADLAGATMTKYFKAACPERFFDMGIAEADMVGVAAGMSLCGFKPFVNTFAMFAAGRAWEQVRNSVAYPHLNVKVVGSHGGLSVGEDGATHQCIEDFAIMRAIPGMLVLCPCDGNEMRLAVEALVNYEGPAYMRLGRLAVETVTDSIPGYRFELGKGATLRDGTDVTIIAVGMNVQMALAAAEKLAAEGISARVIDMHTIKPLDTELVLKAAKETGAIVTTEEANVLGGLGAAVAEYLGETYPIPVVRHGVNDEFGRSGKAPLVLDAYGVNADGIIAKVKQALAIKK
;
A
#
# COMPACT_ATOMS: atom_id res chain seq x y z
N MET A 1 -16.34 -9.90 16.69
CA MET A 1 -15.94 -8.85 15.71
C MET A 1 -14.44 -9.01 15.53
N ALA A 2 -13.95 -9.00 14.29
CA ALA A 2 -12.52 -9.01 14.03
C ALA A 2 -11.85 -7.78 14.69
N GLU A 3 -10.63 -7.95 15.16
CA GLU A 3 -9.88 -6.84 15.74
C GLU A 3 -9.61 -5.78 14.67
N LYS A 4 -9.83 -4.51 15.01
CA LYS A 4 -9.54 -3.36 14.13
C LYS A 4 -8.29 -2.67 14.61
N ILE A 5 -7.30 -2.54 13.73
CA ILE A 5 -6.06 -1.83 14.00
C ILE A 5 -5.67 -0.98 12.77
N ALA A 6 -5.13 0.22 13.01
CA ALA A 6 -4.54 1.00 11.92
C ALA A 6 -3.23 0.36 11.46
N THR A 7 -3.01 0.25 10.14
CA THR A 7 -1.77 -0.36 9.62
C THR A 7 -0.52 0.37 10.10
N ARG A 8 -0.57 1.71 10.29
CA ARG A 8 0.52 2.47 10.91
C ARG A 8 0.83 2.04 12.36
N GLU A 9 -0.20 1.68 13.14
CA GLU A 9 -0.02 1.22 14.51
C GLU A 9 0.57 -0.19 14.55
N ALA A 10 0.06 -1.09 13.70
CA ALA A 10 0.62 -2.43 13.53
C ALA A 10 2.09 -2.36 13.07
N TYR A 11 2.41 -1.44 12.15
CA TYR A 11 3.77 -1.15 11.71
C TYR A 11 4.70 -0.77 12.86
N GLY A 12 4.34 0.26 13.64
CA GLY A 12 5.19 0.75 14.73
C GLY A 12 5.44 -0.31 15.80
N LYS A 13 4.42 -1.11 16.14
CA LYS A 13 4.54 -2.24 17.05
C LYS A 13 5.43 -3.36 16.47
N ALA A 14 5.27 -3.70 15.20
CA ALA A 14 6.07 -4.71 14.53
C ALA A 14 7.54 -4.31 14.43
N LEU A 15 7.83 -3.05 14.05
CA LEU A 15 9.20 -2.54 13.97
C LEU A 15 9.88 -2.55 15.35
N ALA A 16 9.18 -2.13 16.40
CA ALA A 16 9.68 -2.16 17.77
C ALA A 16 9.98 -3.60 18.24
N ALA A 17 9.13 -4.57 17.92
CA ALA A 17 9.34 -5.97 18.29
C ALA A 17 10.56 -6.61 17.60
N LEU A 18 10.99 -6.07 16.46
CA LEU A 18 12.17 -6.56 15.74
C LEU A 18 13.48 -5.91 16.20
N ALA A 19 13.44 -4.84 17.00
CA ALA A 19 14.61 -4.07 17.39
C ALA A 19 15.68 -4.90 18.10
N GLU A 20 15.28 -5.83 18.99
CA GLU A 20 16.21 -6.71 19.70
C GLU A 20 16.83 -7.76 18.78
N LYS A 21 16.02 -8.34 17.88
CA LYS A 21 16.45 -9.39 16.94
C LYS A 21 17.42 -8.87 15.87
N TYR A 22 17.29 -7.59 15.50
CA TYR A 22 18.08 -6.96 14.44
C TYR A 22 18.83 -5.73 14.97
N PRO A 23 20.07 -5.88 15.47
CA PRO A 23 20.85 -4.77 16.06
C PRO A 23 21.30 -3.72 15.02
N ASP A 24 21.26 -4.06 13.74
CA ASP A 24 21.53 -3.19 12.59
C ASP A 24 20.28 -2.39 12.13
N LEU A 25 19.10 -2.66 12.71
CA LEU A 25 17.88 -1.92 12.41
C LEU A 25 17.90 -0.54 13.06
N VAL A 26 17.71 0.51 12.27
CA VAL A 26 17.63 1.91 12.72
C VAL A 26 16.36 2.58 12.17
N CYS A 27 15.78 3.46 12.97
CA CYS A 27 14.53 4.14 12.63
C CYS A 27 14.72 5.66 12.61
N PHE A 28 14.36 6.28 11.50
CA PHE A 28 14.34 7.71 11.32
C PHE A 28 12.91 8.22 11.24
N ASP A 29 12.66 9.42 11.76
CA ASP A 29 11.36 10.09 11.68
C ASP A 29 11.53 11.59 11.45
N ALA A 30 10.59 12.20 10.73
CA ALA A 30 10.61 13.63 10.43
C ALA A 30 9.64 14.40 11.33
N ASP A 31 9.86 14.35 12.65
CA ASP A 31 9.06 15.04 13.69
C ASP A 31 7.57 14.60 13.74
N LEU A 32 7.30 13.36 13.32
CA LEU A 32 5.95 12.80 13.23
C LEU A 32 5.77 11.50 14.01
N ALA A 33 6.68 11.14 14.93
CA ALA A 33 6.73 9.86 15.62
C ALA A 33 5.42 9.44 16.30
N GLY A 34 4.63 10.42 16.77
CA GLY A 34 3.29 10.18 17.32
C GLY A 34 2.26 9.75 16.26
N ALA A 35 2.36 10.28 15.06
CA ALA A 35 1.44 10.01 13.96
C ALA A 35 1.84 8.77 13.14
N THR A 36 3.12 8.60 12.84
CA THR A 36 3.70 7.43 12.14
C THR A 36 3.73 6.17 13.02
N MET A 37 3.54 6.34 14.33
CA MET A 37 3.65 5.32 15.37
C MET A 37 5.08 4.78 15.59
N THR A 38 6.11 5.41 15.05
CA THR A 38 7.52 5.09 15.34
C THR A 38 7.90 5.35 16.79
N LYS A 39 7.04 6.05 17.56
CA LYS A 39 7.15 6.18 19.01
C LYS A 39 7.33 4.83 19.75
N TYR A 40 6.78 3.73 19.20
CA TYR A 40 6.98 2.40 19.77
C TYR A 40 8.43 1.94 19.64
N PHE A 41 9.06 2.16 18.47
CA PHE A 41 10.48 1.87 18.28
C PHE A 41 11.35 2.79 19.14
N LYS A 42 11.04 4.10 19.20
CA LYS A 42 11.72 5.07 20.08
C LYS A 42 11.71 4.63 21.57
N ALA A 43 10.59 4.08 22.02
CA ALA A 43 10.46 3.60 23.38
C ALA A 43 11.24 2.29 23.63
N ALA A 44 11.30 1.39 22.64
CA ALA A 44 12.00 0.11 22.74
C ALA A 44 13.52 0.25 22.56
N CYS A 45 13.97 1.18 21.73
CA CYS A 45 15.36 1.29 21.31
C CYS A 45 15.72 2.77 20.99
N PRO A 46 15.77 3.64 22.04
CA PRO A 46 15.97 5.09 21.85
C PRO A 46 17.33 5.45 21.22
N GLU A 47 18.38 4.64 21.42
CA GLU A 47 19.72 4.85 20.89
C GLU A 47 19.84 4.60 19.36
N ARG A 48 18.83 3.98 18.77
CA ARG A 48 18.75 3.71 17.32
C ARG A 48 17.56 4.41 16.66
N PHE A 49 16.95 5.36 17.38
CA PHE A 49 15.89 6.22 16.86
C PHE A 49 16.44 7.64 16.64
N PHE A 50 16.23 8.18 15.43
CA PHE A 50 16.72 9.49 15.03
C PHE A 50 15.55 10.36 14.57
N ASP A 51 15.25 11.41 15.32
CA ASP A 51 14.32 12.44 14.90
C ASP A 51 15.09 13.52 14.13
N MET A 52 14.79 13.64 12.84
CA MET A 52 15.52 14.55 11.94
C MET A 52 14.86 15.93 11.83
N GLY A 53 13.77 16.16 12.56
CA GLY A 53 12.94 17.34 12.38
C GLY A 53 12.21 17.31 11.03
N ILE A 54 11.60 18.43 10.64
CA ILE A 54 10.84 18.54 9.37
C ILE A 54 11.85 18.72 8.21
N ALA A 55 12.64 17.68 7.95
CA ALA A 55 13.75 17.69 6.98
C ALA A 55 13.84 16.35 6.23
N GLU A 56 12.79 15.97 5.52
CA GLU A 56 12.63 14.65 4.88
C GLU A 56 13.73 14.34 3.85
N ALA A 57 14.17 15.33 3.10
CA ALA A 57 15.26 15.17 2.13
C ALA A 57 16.59 14.85 2.82
N ASP A 58 16.90 15.54 3.92
CA ASP A 58 18.09 15.29 4.74
C ASP A 58 18.00 13.91 5.41
N MET A 59 16.83 13.57 5.98
CA MET A 59 16.57 12.26 6.57
C MET A 59 16.88 11.10 5.60
N VAL A 60 16.43 11.20 4.36
CA VAL A 60 16.71 10.17 3.33
C VAL A 60 18.19 10.14 2.97
N GLY A 61 18.85 11.29 2.88
CA GLY A 61 20.30 11.38 2.61
C GLY A 61 21.15 10.75 3.72
N VAL A 62 20.84 11.03 4.99
CA VAL A 62 21.50 10.43 6.15
C VAL A 62 21.26 8.92 6.20
N ALA A 63 20.03 8.47 5.95
CA ALA A 63 19.69 7.05 5.92
C ALA A 63 20.44 6.31 4.79
N ALA A 64 20.62 6.93 3.62
CA ALA A 64 21.43 6.38 2.55
C ALA A 64 22.88 6.15 3.00
N GLY A 65 23.49 7.13 3.68
CA GLY A 65 24.82 7.01 4.28
C GLY A 65 24.90 5.90 5.33
N MET A 66 23.91 5.79 6.23
CA MET A 66 23.84 4.72 7.23
C MET A 66 23.72 3.34 6.61
N SER A 67 22.99 3.20 5.50
CA SER A 67 22.89 1.94 4.77
C SER A 67 24.26 1.48 4.23
N LEU A 68 25.10 2.40 3.76
CA LEU A 68 26.47 2.09 3.33
C LEU A 68 27.39 1.63 4.50
N CYS A 69 27.03 1.97 5.73
CA CYS A 69 27.70 1.51 6.94
C CYS A 69 27.15 0.16 7.47
N GLY A 70 26.28 -0.50 6.73
CA GLY A 70 25.72 -1.82 7.08
C GLY A 70 24.47 -1.79 7.95
N PHE A 71 23.89 -0.62 8.21
CA PHE A 71 22.61 -0.51 8.90
C PHE A 71 21.42 -0.74 7.96
N LYS A 72 20.26 -1.02 8.55
CA LYS A 72 18.95 -1.19 7.88
C LYS A 72 18.02 -0.02 8.24
N PRO A 73 18.13 1.12 7.56
CA PRO A 73 17.33 2.29 7.88
C PRO A 73 15.87 2.14 7.42
N PHE A 74 14.95 2.46 8.33
CA PHE A 74 13.55 2.73 8.04
C PHE A 74 13.31 4.22 8.23
N VAL A 75 12.99 4.95 7.15
CA VAL A 75 12.71 6.39 7.17
C VAL A 75 11.22 6.64 7.11
N ASN A 76 10.69 7.44 8.05
CA ASN A 76 9.28 7.56 8.31
C ASN A 76 8.81 9.01 8.27
N THR A 77 7.79 9.27 7.49
CA THR A 77 7.05 10.53 7.44
C THR A 77 5.67 10.30 6.82
N PHE A 78 4.90 11.34 6.53
CA PHE A 78 3.67 11.16 5.75
C PHE A 78 3.99 10.83 4.29
N ALA A 79 3.09 10.08 3.64
CA ALA A 79 3.25 9.66 2.26
C ALA A 79 3.51 10.84 1.31
N MET A 80 2.80 11.96 1.50
CA MET A 80 2.98 13.19 0.71
C MET A 80 4.40 13.74 0.82
N PHE A 81 5.03 13.64 1.98
CA PHE A 81 6.36 14.20 2.20
C PHE A 81 7.46 13.21 1.80
N ALA A 82 7.25 11.90 2.02
CA ALA A 82 8.16 10.86 1.52
C ALA A 82 8.21 10.85 -0.01
N ALA A 83 7.05 10.84 -0.64
CA ALA A 83 6.90 10.72 -2.08
C ALA A 83 7.04 12.05 -2.84
N GLY A 84 6.68 13.17 -2.21
CA GLY A 84 6.79 14.50 -2.83
C GLY A 84 8.11 15.20 -2.48
N ARG A 85 8.29 15.55 -1.20
CA ARG A 85 9.40 16.40 -0.76
C ARG A 85 10.77 15.74 -0.87
N ALA A 86 10.87 14.45 -0.53
CA ALA A 86 12.12 13.69 -0.54
C ALA A 86 12.32 12.84 -1.80
N TRP A 87 11.44 12.95 -2.81
CA TRP A 87 11.45 12.04 -3.97
C TRP A 87 12.79 12.00 -4.72
N GLU A 88 13.45 13.16 -4.87
CA GLU A 88 14.74 13.22 -5.56
C GLU A 88 15.80 12.42 -4.81
N GLN A 89 15.89 12.54 -3.47
CA GLN A 89 16.83 11.80 -2.64
C GLN A 89 16.49 10.31 -2.63
N VAL A 90 15.21 9.94 -2.58
CA VAL A 90 14.78 8.55 -2.71
C VAL A 90 15.24 7.96 -4.06
N ARG A 91 15.08 8.72 -5.14
CA ARG A 91 15.51 8.29 -6.48
C ARG A 91 17.02 8.20 -6.62
N ASN A 92 17.75 9.27 -6.29
CA ASN A 92 19.16 9.42 -6.63
C ASN A 92 20.10 8.91 -5.53
N SER A 93 19.74 9.10 -4.25
CA SER A 93 20.60 8.69 -3.15
C SER A 93 20.31 7.29 -2.64
N VAL A 94 19.10 6.75 -2.90
CA VAL A 94 18.68 5.42 -2.42
C VAL A 94 18.53 4.43 -3.57
N ALA A 95 17.63 4.71 -4.53
CA ALA A 95 17.27 3.74 -5.56
C ALA A 95 18.35 3.56 -6.64
N TYR A 96 18.95 4.67 -7.12
CA TYR A 96 19.98 4.59 -8.17
C TYR A 96 21.21 3.76 -7.75
N PRO A 97 21.79 3.93 -6.54
CA PRO A 97 22.86 3.07 -6.04
C PRO A 97 22.35 1.76 -5.43
N HIS A 98 21.05 1.47 -5.48
CA HIS A 98 20.39 0.28 -4.95
C HIS A 98 20.64 0.02 -3.45
N LEU A 99 20.56 1.07 -2.64
CA LEU A 99 20.82 0.99 -1.20
C LEU A 99 19.65 0.37 -0.42
N ASN A 100 19.99 -0.28 0.68
CA ASN A 100 19.05 -0.96 1.56
C ASN A 100 18.32 0.02 2.50
N VAL A 101 17.51 0.91 1.98
CA VAL A 101 16.69 1.87 2.74
C VAL A 101 15.21 1.60 2.53
N LYS A 102 14.43 1.54 3.62
CA LYS A 102 12.97 1.38 3.59
C LYS A 102 12.31 2.74 3.81
N VAL A 103 11.68 3.26 2.77
CA VAL A 103 10.92 4.51 2.81
C VAL A 103 9.48 4.20 3.18
N VAL A 104 9.01 4.69 4.32
CA VAL A 104 7.70 4.39 4.86
C VAL A 104 6.84 5.64 4.87
N GLY A 105 5.84 5.66 3.97
CA GLY A 105 4.88 6.74 3.81
C GLY A 105 3.59 6.48 4.58
N SER A 106 3.43 7.08 5.74
CA SER A 106 2.19 7.00 6.51
C SER A 106 1.13 7.97 5.99
N HIS A 107 -0.14 7.75 6.31
CA HIS A 107 -1.23 8.63 5.92
C HIS A 107 -1.33 8.81 4.40
N GLY A 108 -1.23 7.73 3.61
CA GLY A 108 -1.48 7.79 2.16
C GLY A 108 -2.98 7.83 1.84
N GLY A 109 -3.35 8.53 0.77
CA GLY A 109 -4.70 8.56 0.21
C GLY A 109 -5.69 9.53 0.86
N LEU A 110 -6.95 9.42 0.48
CA LEU A 110 -8.04 10.28 0.91
C LEU A 110 -8.42 10.08 2.39
N SER A 111 -8.16 8.90 2.96
CA SER A 111 -8.48 8.54 4.34
C SER A 111 -7.69 9.32 5.39
N VAL A 112 -6.74 10.13 4.98
CA VAL A 112 -6.14 11.19 5.83
C VAL A 112 -7.22 12.09 6.42
N GLY A 113 -8.22 12.43 5.61
CA GLY A 113 -9.43 13.08 6.10
C GLY A 113 -9.27 14.59 6.32
N GLU A 114 -9.27 15.02 7.57
CA GLU A 114 -9.40 16.43 7.98
C GLU A 114 -8.22 17.30 7.49
N ASP A 115 -7.01 16.74 7.41
CA ASP A 115 -5.81 17.48 6.95
C ASP A 115 -5.92 17.95 5.49
N GLY A 116 -6.79 17.30 4.71
CA GLY A 116 -7.16 17.74 3.36
C GLY A 116 -6.10 17.50 2.28
N ALA A 117 -6.33 18.12 1.12
CA ALA A 117 -5.58 17.86 -0.13
C ALA A 117 -4.06 17.99 0.00
N THR A 118 -3.56 18.86 0.86
CA THR A 118 -2.11 19.06 1.05
C THR A 118 -1.39 17.87 1.71
N HIS A 119 -2.16 16.97 2.35
CA HIS A 119 -1.65 15.78 3.05
C HIS A 119 -2.16 14.48 2.43
N GLN A 120 -3.27 14.52 1.68
CA GLN A 120 -3.86 13.37 1.00
C GLN A 120 -3.03 12.99 -0.23
N CYS A 121 -1.99 12.21 -0.03
CA CYS A 121 -1.14 11.73 -1.12
C CYS A 121 -1.87 10.65 -1.93
N ILE A 122 -2.26 11.00 -3.15
CA ILE A 122 -2.90 10.09 -4.09
C ILE A 122 -1.97 9.68 -5.24
N GLU A 123 -0.77 10.25 -5.33
CA GLU A 123 0.21 10.09 -6.40
C GLU A 123 1.38 9.17 -6.04
N ASP A 124 1.57 8.82 -4.78
CA ASP A 124 2.74 8.11 -4.26
C ASP A 124 3.00 6.77 -4.97
N PHE A 125 1.97 5.97 -5.22
CA PHE A 125 2.13 4.73 -5.96
C PHE A 125 2.68 4.97 -7.37
N ALA A 126 2.17 5.96 -8.07
CA ALA A 126 2.58 6.29 -9.43
C ALA A 126 4.05 6.70 -9.49
N ILE A 127 4.47 7.65 -8.65
CA ILE A 127 5.82 8.21 -8.67
C ILE A 127 6.87 7.25 -8.09
N MET A 128 6.52 6.47 -7.07
CA MET A 128 7.42 5.46 -6.51
C MET A 128 7.54 4.23 -7.43
N ARG A 129 6.45 3.84 -8.09
CA ARG A 129 6.47 2.75 -9.08
C ARG A 129 7.32 3.11 -10.29
N ALA A 130 7.41 4.37 -10.68
CA ALA A 130 8.24 4.85 -11.79
C ALA A 130 9.76 4.75 -11.51
N ILE A 131 10.20 4.65 -10.26
CA ILE A 131 11.62 4.56 -9.91
C ILE A 131 12.14 3.14 -10.23
N PRO A 132 13.19 2.98 -11.08
CA PRO A 132 13.78 1.67 -11.36
C PRO A 132 14.27 0.96 -10.10
N GLY A 133 14.02 -0.36 -9.99
CA GLY A 133 14.47 -1.19 -8.86
C GLY A 133 13.74 -0.98 -7.53
N MET A 134 12.85 0.02 -7.41
CA MET A 134 12.07 0.27 -6.19
C MET A 134 11.02 -0.83 -5.99
N LEU A 135 11.03 -1.47 -4.82
CA LEU A 135 9.90 -2.29 -4.33
C LEU A 135 8.80 -1.35 -3.83
N VAL A 136 7.53 -1.58 -4.24
CA VAL A 136 6.38 -0.75 -3.81
C VAL A 136 5.28 -1.63 -3.26
N LEU A 137 4.89 -1.39 -2.00
CA LEU A 137 3.87 -2.20 -1.34
C LEU A 137 2.97 -1.39 -0.40
N CYS A 138 1.77 -1.91 -0.17
CA CYS A 138 0.80 -1.35 0.78
C CYS A 138 -0.03 -2.49 1.39
N PRO A 139 0.36 -2.98 2.58
CA PRO A 139 -0.37 -4.03 3.29
C PRO A 139 -1.79 -3.64 3.66
N CYS A 140 -2.72 -4.61 3.63
CA CYS A 140 -4.15 -4.35 3.78
C CYS A 140 -4.63 -4.34 5.24
N ASP A 141 -3.94 -5.01 6.17
CA ASP A 141 -4.36 -5.12 7.56
C ASP A 141 -3.19 -5.27 8.55
N GLY A 142 -3.52 -5.44 9.84
CA GLY A 142 -2.52 -5.50 10.90
C GLY A 142 -1.63 -6.74 10.87
N ASN A 143 -2.16 -7.89 10.49
CA ASN A 143 -1.39 -9.13 10.38
C ASN A 143 -0.44 -9.07 9.18
N GLU A 144 -0.97 -8.68 8.02
CA GLU A 144 -0.15 -8.51 6.83
C GLU A 144 0.95 -7.47 7.02
N MET A 145 0.64 -6.35 7.71
CA MET A 145 1.63 -5.33 8.06
C MET A 145 2.77 -5.90 8.89
N ARG A 146 2.48 -6.71 9.90
CA ARG A 146 3.51 -7.37 10.73
C ARG A 146 4.44 -8.25 9.89
N LEU A 147 3.86 -9.05 9.00
CA LEU A 147 4.61 -9.92 8.09
C LEU A 147 5.44 -9.11 7.08
N ALA A 148 4.86 -8.02 6.54
CA ALA A 148 5.54 -7.13 5.60
C ALA A 148 6.78 -6.46 6.23
N VAL A 149 6.66 -5.97 7.49
CA VAL A 149 7.81 -5.37 8.20
C VAL A 149 8.93 -6.40 8.38
N GLU A 150 8.63 -7.62 8.80
CA GLU A 150 9.64 -8.68 8.95
C GLU A 150 10.28 -9.05 7.60
N ALA A 151 9.49 -9.13 6.53
CA ALA A 151 9.99 -9.36 5.19
C ALA A 151 10.91 -8.22 4.71
N LEU A 152 10.54 -6.96 4.97
CA LEU A 152 11.34 -5.80 4.58
C LEU A 152 12.67 -5.69 5.34
N VAL A 153 12.72 -6.08 6.62
CA VAL A 153 13.98 -6.12 7.38
C VAL A 153 14.97 -7.12 6.76
N ASN A 154 14.46 -8.19 6.13
CA ASN A 154 15.27 -9.22 5.47
C ASN A 154 15.44 -8.98 3.94
N TYR A 155 14.76 -7.99 3.37
CA TYR A 155 14.89 -7.64 1.96
C TYR A 155 16.09 -6.70 1.74
N GLU A 156 16.99 -7.05 0.85
CA GLU A 156 18.11 -6.19 0.44
C GLU A 156 17.73 -5.36 -0.77
N GLY A 157 17.71 -4.04 -0.60
CA GLY A 157 17.38 -3.09 -1.64
C GLY A 157 16.38 -2.01 -1.21
N PRO A 158 16.09 -1.05 -2.10
CA PRO A 158 15.19 0.07 -1.85
C PRO A 158 13.74 -0.40 -1.84
N ALA A 159 12.97 0.08 -0.87
CA ALA A 159 11.53 -0.20 -0.79
C ALA A 159 10.74 1.04 -0.37
N TYR A 160 9.55 1.19 -0.93
CA TYR A 160 8.52 2.11 -0.47
C TYR A 160 7.34 1.33 0.07
N MET A 161 6.96 1.59 1.32
CA MET A 161 5.78 0.99 1.95
C MET A 161 4.81 2.08 2.38
N ARG A 162 3.56 1.99 1.90
CA ARG A 162 2.48 2.88 2.28
C ARG A 162 1.69 2.35 3.46
N LEU A 163 1.34 3.23 4.41
CA LEU A 163 0.51 2.94 5.58
C LEU A 163 -0.76 3.79 5.57
N GLY A 164 -1.88 3.21 6.02
CA GLY A 164 -3.14 3.90 6.23
C GLY A 164 -3.27 4.53 7.61
N ARG A 165 -4.08 5.59 7.72
CA ARG A 165 -4.43 6.26 8.98
C ARG A 165 -5.53 5.53 9.74
N LEU A 166 -6.55 5.04 9.03
CA LEU A 166 -7.75 4.44 9.63
C LEU A 166 -7.48 3.03 10.16
N ALA A 167 -8.18 2.67 11.23
CA ALA A 167 -8.23 1.29 11.69
C ALA A 167 -9.09 0.45 10.73
N VAL A 168 -8.54 -0.67 10.30
CA VAL A 168 -9.17 -1.64 9.39
C VAL A 168 -9.34 -2.99 10.08
N GLU A 169 -10.28 -3.80 9.61
CA GLU A 169 -10.46 -5.17 10.09
C GLU A 169 -9.31 -6.05 9.61
N THR A 170 -8.82 -6.93 10.49
CA THR A 170 -7.86 -7.96 10.12
C THR A 170 -8.61 -9.07 9.38
N VAL A 171 -8.34 -9.21 8.10
CA VAL A 171 -8.99 -10.18 7.19
C VAL A 171 -8.07 -11.33 6.82
N THR A 172 -6.76 -11.12 6.80
CA THR A 172 -5.76 -12.13 6.41
C THR A 172 -5.59 -13.23 7.44
N ASP A 173 -5.84 -12.99 8.73
CA ASP A 173 -5.82 -14.01 9.78
C ASP A 173 -6.89 -15.09 9.60
N SER A 174 -8.00 -14.76 8.93
CA SER A 174 -9.11 -15.69 8.69
C SER A 174 -8.89 -16.59 7.46
N ILE A 175 -7.85 -16.35 6.68
CA ILE A 175 -7.54 -17.10 5.47
C ILE A 175 -6.66 -18.31 5.82
N PRO A 176 -7.15 -19.54 5.70
CA PRO A 176 -6.36 -20.73 6.01
C PRO A 176 -5.09 -20.80 5.15
N GLY A 177 -3.94 -20.89 5.83
CA GLY A 177 -2.65 -21.01 5.15
C GLY A 177 -2.16 -19.71 4.49
N TYR A 178 -2.72 -18.54 4.86
CA TYR A 178 -2.23 -17.24 4.38
C TYR A 178 -0.70 -17.12 4.57
N ARG A 179 -0.02 -16.70 3.53
CA ARG A 179 1.42 -16.43 3.55
C ARG A 179 1.68 -15.11 2.87
N PHE A 180 2.49 -14.29 3.51
CA PHE A 180 3.00 -13.05 2.93
C PHE A 180 4.32 -13.34 2.20
N GLU A 181 4.40 -12.96 0.94
CA GLU A 181 5.61 -13.04 0.14
C GLU A 181 5.72 -11.79 -0.75
N LEU A 182 6.84 -11.08 -0.68
CA LEU A 182 7.07 -9.88 -1.50
C LEU A 182 6.96 -10.21 -2.99
N GLY A 183 6.18 -9.42 -3.73
CA GLY A 183 5.95 -9.62 -5.16
C GLY A 183 4.87 -10.66 -5.49
N LYS A 184 4.18 -11.23 -4.49
CA LYS A 184 3.04 -12.14 -4.69
C LYS A 184 1.76 -11.50 -4.16
N GLY A 185 0.64 -11.82 -4.81
CA GLY A 185 -0.70 -11.48 -4.33
C GLY A 185 -1.38 -12.68 -3.66
N ALA A 186 -2.47 -12.42 -2.94
CA ALA A 186 -3.26 -13.46 -2.27
C ALA A 186 -4.71 -13.45 -2.73
N THR A 187 -5.27 -14.60 -3.11
CA THR A 187 -6.70 -14.74 -3.34
C THR A 187 -7.40 -14.91 -2.00
N LEU A 188 -8.20 -13.91 -1.60
CA LEU A 188 -8.94 -13.92 -0.34
C LEU A 188 -10.36 -14.49 -0.49
N ARG A 189 -10.91 -14.42 -1.68
CA ARG A 189 -12.22 -14.97 -2.04
C ARG A 189 -12.18 -15.46 -3.49
N ASP A 190 -12.66 -16.66 -3.72
CA ASP A 190 -12.84 -17.18 -5.08
C ASP A 190 -14.10 -16.63 -5.74
N GLY A 191 -14.09 -16.61 -7.09
CA GLY A 191 -15.20 -16.17 -7.92
C GLY A 191 -14.92 -16.44 -9.40
N THR A 192 -15.99 -16.47 -10.22
CA THR A 192 -15.94 -16.91 -11.62
C THR A 192 -16.33 -15.86 -12.64
N ASP A 193 -17.07 -14.81 -12.24
CA ASP A 193 -17.62 -13.84 -13.19
C ASP A 193 -16.70 -12.65 -13.46
N VAL A 194 -16.03 -12.17 -12.42
CA VAL A 194 -15.14 -11.01 -12.44
C VAL A 194 -14.10 -11.14 -11.34
N THR A 195 -12.92 -10.54 -11.53
CA THR A 195 -11.93 -10.41 -10.45
C THR A 195 -11.82 -8.96 -9.99
N ILE A 196 -11.84 -8.74 -8.68
CA ILE A 196 -11.51 -7.46 -8.03
C ILE A 196 -10.09 -7.59 -7.46
N ILE A 197 -9.14 -6.78 -7.96
CA ILE A 197 -7.78 -6.72 -7.44
C ILE A 197 -7.67 -5.44 -6.60
N ALA A 198 -7.42 -5.61 -5.32
CA ALA A 198 -7.41 -4.53 -4.34
C ALA A 198 -6.04 -4.36 -3.67
N VAL A 199 -5.76 -3.19 -3.12
CA VAL A 199 -4.55 -2.90 -2.35
C VAL A 199 -4.89 -2.08 -1.09
N GLY A 200 -4.17 -2.32 0.00
CA GLY A 200 -4.36 -1.61 1.26
C GLY A 200 -5.78 -1.72 1.78
N MET A 201 -6.32 -0.65 2.36
CA MET A 201 -7.67 -0.64 2.94
C MET A 201 -8.80 -0.95 1.94
N ASN A 202 -8.55 -0.86 0.64
CA ASN A 202 -9.55 -1.20 -0.38
C ASN A 202 -9.86 -2.70 -0.43
N VAL A 203 -9.03 -3.54 0.18
CA VAL A 203 -9.27 -4.99 0.29
C VAL A 203 -10.54 -5.28 1.09
N GLN A 204 -10.74 -4.62 2.25
CA GLN A 204 -11.96 -4.77 3.04
C GLN A 204 -13.20 -4.28 2.28
N MET A 205 -13.05 -3.17 1.53
CA MET A 205 -14.13 -2.65 0.67
C MET A 205 -14.45 -3.62 -0.47
N ALA A 206 -13.45 -4.26 -1.06
CA ALA A 206 -13.61 -5.25 -2.12
C ALA A 206 -14.32 -6.52 -1.62
N LEU A 207 -13.98 -7.01 -0.42
CA LEU A 207 -14.66 -8.13 0.22
C LEU A 207 -16.14 -7.80 0.49
N ALA A 208 -16.42 -6.61 1.05
CA ALA A 208 -17.80 -6.16 1.26
C ALA A 208 -18.58 -5.99 -0.05
N ALA A 209 -17.94 -5.48 -1.10
CA ALA A 209 -18.55 -5.39 -2.43
C ALA A 209 -18.87 -6.78 -3.00
N ALA A 210 -17.95 -7.74 -2.86
CA ALA A 210 -18.14 -9.11 -3.33
C ALA A 210 -19.30 -9.84 -2.61
N GLU A 211 -19.52 -9.55 -1.31
CA GLU A 211 -20.67 -10.06 -0.57
C GLU A 211 -22.00 -9.51 -1.11
N LYS A 212 -22.08 -8.20 -1.35
CA LYS A 212 -23.26 -7.57 -1.94
C LYS A 212 -23.52 -8.08 -3.36
N LEU A 213 -22.49 -8.24 -4.19
CA LEU A 213 -22.58 -8.78 -5.54
C LEU A 213 -23.09 -10.23 -5.56
N ALA A 214 -22.67 -11.06 -4.60
CA ALA A 214 -23.14 -12.42 -4.47
C ALA A 214 -24.65 -12.49 -4.20
N ALA A 215 -25.20 -11.55 -3.44
CA ALA A 215 -26.65 -11.42 -3.24
C ALA A 215 -27.40 -11.06 -4.53
N GLU A 216 -26.72 -10.46 -5.51
CA GLU A 216 -27.24 -10.17 -6.86
C GLU A 216 -26.94 -11.30 -7.87
N GLY A 217 -26.34 -12.43 -7.44
CA GLY A 217 -26.00 -13.57 -8.29
C GLY A 217 -24.68 -13.40 -9.07
N ILE A 218 -23.82 -12.42 -8.71
CA ILE A 218 -22.52 -12.19 -9.35
C ILE A 218 -21.42 -12.77 -8.46
N SER A 219 -20.65 -13.71 -9.02
CA SER A 219 -19.53 -14.39 -8.35
C SER A 219 -18.22 -13.62 -8.58
N ALA A 220 -17.87 -12.71 -7.64
CA ALA A 220 -16.67 -11.92 -7.71
C ALA A 220 -15.51 -12.55 -6.92
N ARG A 221 -14.37 -12.76 -7.59
CA ARG A 221 -13.09 -13.08 -6.95
C ARG A 221 -12.49 -11.81 -6.33
N VAL A 222 -11.87 -11.93 -5.16
CA VAL A 222 -11.11 -10.84 -4.54
C VAL A 222 -9.66 -11.26 -4.36
N ILE A 223 -8.76 -10.47 -4.93
CA ILE A 223 -7.31 -10.62 -4.79
C ILE A 223 -6.78 -9.41 -4.03
N ASP A 224 -6.05 -9.66 -2.96
CA ASP A 224 -5.18 -8.69 -2.33
C ASP A 224 -3.83 -8.65 -3.06
N MET A 225 -3.50 -7.49 -3.61
CA MET A 225 -2.24 -7.23 -4.30
C MET A 225 -1.39 -6.28 -3.48
N HIS A 226 -0.98 -6.72 -2.30
CA HIS A 226 -0.19 -5.91 -1.36
C HIS A 226 1.12 -5.38 -1.95
N THR A 227 1.70 -6.05 -2.94
CA THR A 227 2.88 -5.58 -3.67
C THR A 227 2.49 -5.13 -5.08
N ILE A 228 2.64 -3.82 -5.34
CA ILE A 228 2.31 -3.22 -6.64
C ILE A 228 3.48 -3.36 -7.61
N LYS A 229 4.71 -3.34 -7.09
CA LYS A 229 5.95 -3.54 -7.87
C LYS A 229 6.97 -4.35 -7.06
N PRO A 230 7.43 -5.51 -7.56
CA PRO A 230 6.96 -6.16 -8.78
C PRO A 230 5.50 -6.62 -8.66
N LEU A 231 4.76 -6.54 -9.76
CA LEU A 231 3.39 -7.07 -9.83
C LEU A 231 3.44 -8.61 -9.92
N ASP A 232 2.54 -9.32 -9.23
CA ASP A 232 2.33 -10.75 -9.44
C ASP A 232 1.62 -11.00 -10.78
N THR A 233 2.40 -11.01 -11.84
CA THR A 233 1.91 -11.17 -13.20
C THR A 233 1.28 -12.55 -13.45
N GLU A 234 1.75 -13.59 -12.75
CA GLU A 234 1.18 -14.95 -12.85
C GLU A 234 -0.24 -14.99 -12.32
N LEU A 235 -0.45 -14.41 -11.12
CA LEU A 235 -1.77 -14.33 -10.49
C LEU A 235 -2.73 -13.46 -11.30
N VAL A 236 -2.26 -12.31 -11.81
CA VAL A 236 -3.06 -11.42 -12.67
C VAL A 236 -3.46 -12.12 -13.96
N LEU A 237 -2.55 -12.82 -14.64
CA LEU A 237 -2.84 -13.55 -15.87
C LEU A 237 -3.82 -14.71 -15.63
N LYS A 238 -3.63 -15.44 -14.53
CA LYS A 238 -4.57 -16.51 -14.11
C LYS A 238 -5.96 -15.94 -13.90
N ALA A 239 -6.08 -14.85 -13.14
CA ALA A 239 -7.35 -14.19 -12.89
C ALA A 239 -8.03 -13.72 -14.19
N ALA A 240 -7.25 -13.12 -15.09
CA ALA A 240 -7.72 -12.65 -16.40
C ALA A 240 -8.30 -13.77 -17.25
N LYS A 241 -7.62 -14.92 -17.32
CA LYS A 241 -8.07 -16.11 -18.08
C LYS A 241 -9.30 -16.76 -17.49
N GLU A 242 -9.41 -16.81 -16.16
CA GLU A 242 -10.50 -17.51 -15.47
C GLU A 242 -11.77 -16.68 -15.35
N THR A 243 -11.67 -15.35 -15.21
CA THR A 243 -12.85 -14.49 -15.00
C THR A 243 -13.16 -13.55 -16.17
N GLY A 244 -12.24 -13.35 -17.13
CA GLY A 244 -12.46 -12.58 -18.36
C GLY A 244 -12.72 -11.08 -18.19
N ALA A 245 -12.78 -10.56 -16.95
CA ALA A 245 -12.88 -9.13 -16.64
C ALA A 245 -12.26 -8.83 -15.28
N ILE A 246 -11.57 -7.68 -15.16
CA ILE A 246 -10.92 -7.26 -13.92
C ILE A 246 -11.37 -5.85 -13.53
N VAL A 247 -11.60 -5.65 -12.24
CA VAL A 247 -11.71 -4.33 -11.61
C VAL A 247 -10.53 -4.17 -10.64
N THR A 248 -9.76 -3.11 -10.76
CA THR A 248 -8.74 -2.77 -9.76
C THR A 248 -9.27 -1.71 -8.82
N THR A 249 -8.89 -1.75 -7.53
CA THR A 249 -9.33 -0.75 -6.56
C THR A 249 -8.20 -0.30 -5.65
N GLU A 250 -8.02 1.00 -5.55
CA GLU A 250 -6.96 1.66 -4.78
C GLU A 250 -7.40 3.01 -4.25
N GLU A 251 -6.89 3.42 -3.10
CA GLU A 251 -7.09 4.75 -2.53
C GLU A 251 -6.02 5.71 -3.04
N ALA A 252 -5.92 5.81 -4.37
CA ALA A 252 -4.95 6.63 -5.09
C ALA A 252 -5.56 7.11 -6.42
N ASN A 253 -4.87 8.01 -7.10
CA ASN A 253 -5.23 8.39 -8.46
C ASN A 253 -5.23 7.15 -9.37
N VAL A 254 -6.24 7.01 -10.21
CA VAL A 254 -6.31 5.92 -11.21
C VAL A 254 -5.17 5.95 -12.23
N LEU A 255 -4.39 7.03 -12.25
CA LEU A 255 -3.22 7.19 -13.11
C LEU A 255 -1.95 6.69 -12.41
N GLY A 256 -1.30 5.68 -12.97
CA GLY A 256 0.04 5.24 -12.59
C GLY A 256 0.14 4.26 -11.40
N GLY A 257 -0.94 4.02 -10.63
CA GLY A 257 -0.97 3.10 -9.50
C GLY A 257 -1.14 1.62 -9.85
N LEU A 258 -1.85 0.87 -8.99
CA LEU A 258 -2.17 -0.55 -9.16
C LEU A 258 -2.95 -0.80 -10.46
N GLY A 259 -3.99 -0.01 -10.71
CA GLY A 259 -4.82 -0.17 -11.90
C GLY A 259 -4.06 0.02 -13.19
N ALA A 260 -3.11 0.96 -13.23
CA ALA A 260 -2.22 1.14 -14.37
C ALA A 260 -1.27 -0.06 -14.53
N ALA A 261 -0.67 -0.59 -13.45
CA ALA A 261 0.21 -1.75 -13.50
C ALA A 261 -0.48 -2.99 -14.10
N VAL A 262 -1.71 -3.26 -13.67
CA VAL A 262 -2.52 -4.37 -14.17
C VAL A 262 -2.90 -4.16 -15.64
N ALA A 263 -3.34 -2.95 -15.99
CA ALA A 263 -3.76 -2.63 -17.37
C ALA A 263 -2.58 -2.66 -18.36
N GLU A 264 -1.41 -2.13 -17.98
CA GLU A 264 -0.17 -2.18 -18.78
C GLU A 264 0.21 -3.64 -19.07
N TYR A 265 0.29 -4.48 -18.03
CA TYR A 265 0.65 -5.88 -18.21
C TYR A 265 -0.34 -6.65 -19.10
N LEU A 266 -1.63 -6.52 -18.83
CA LEU A 266 -2.66 -7.24 -19.59
C LEU A 266 -2.82 -6.69 -21.02
N GLY A 267 -2.63 -5.39 -21.23
CA GLY A 267 -2.64 -4.79 -22.56
C GLY A 267 -1.61 -5.39 -23.51
N GLU A 268 -0.46 -5.81 -22.97
CA GLU A 268 0.63 -6.41 -23.73
C GLU A 268 0.56 -7.95 -23.83
N THR A 269 -0.11 -8.61 -22.87
CA THR A 269 -0.04 -10.09 -22.75
C THR A 269 -1.36 -10.81 -23.00
N TYR A 270 -2.45 -10.28 -22.45
CA TYR A 270 -3.79 -10.91 -22.53
C TYR A 270 -4.90 -9.85 -22.42
N PRO A 271 -5.20 -9.12 -23.48
CA PRO A 271 -6.16 -8.02 -23.45
C PRO A 271 -7.58 -8.46 -23.08
N ILE A 272 -8.07 -7.97 -21.94
CA ILE A 272 -9.44 -8.10 -21.45
C ILE A 272 -9.92 -6.76 -20.87
N PRO A 273 -11.22 -6.58 -20.61
CA PRO A 273 -11.69 -5.43 -19.86
C PRO A 273 -11.01 -5.28 -18.49
N VAL A 274 -10.31 -4.15 -18.29
CA VAL A 274 -9.78 -3.72 -17.01
C VAL A 274 -10.40 -2.38 -16.66
N VAL A 275 -11.23 -2.34 -15.61
CA VAL A 275 -11.89 -1.13 -15.13
C VAL A 275 -11.23 -0.69 -13.83
N ARG A 276 -10.72 0.53 -13.81
CA ARG A 276 -10.00 1.08 -12.65
C ARG A 276 -10.94 1.83 -11.73
N HIS A 277 -10.84 1.56 -10.44
CA HIS A 277 -11.55 2.24 -9.36
C HIS A 277 -10.53 2.90 -8.43
N GLY A 278 -10.70 4.20 -8.18
CA GLY A 278 -9.84 5.04 -7.36
C GLY A 278 -10.24 6.50 -7.52
N VAL A 279 -9.34 7.42 -7.24
CA VAL A 279 -9.54 8.86 -7.42
C VAL A 279 -9.40 9.22 -8.90
N ASN A 280 -10.39 9.93 -9.47
CA ASN A 280 -10.47 10.23 -10.90
C ASN A 280 -9.81 11.56 -11.25
N ASP A 281 -8.48 11.65 -11.07
CA ASP A 281 -7.64 12.80 -11.45
C ASP A 281 -8.15 14.13 -10.87
N GLU A 282 -8.46 14.12 -9.58
CA GLU A 282 -8.88 15.31 -8.83
C GLU A 282 -8.23 15.34 -7.45
N PHE A 283 -7.92 16.53 -6.95
CA PHE A 283 -7.40 16.67 -5.58
C PHE A 283 -8.45 16.30 -4.54
N GLY A 284 -7.98 15.78 -3.40
CA GLY A 284 -8.82 15.54 -2.25
C GLY A 284 -9.35 16.83 -1.59
N ARG A 285 -10.06 16.67 -0.48
CA ARG A 285 -10.61 17.78 0.32
C ARG A 285 -10.64 17.43 1.80
N SER A 286 -10.70 18.46 2.63
CA SER A 286 -10.84 18.30 4.08
C SER A 286 -12.24 17.80 4.45
N GLY A 287 -12.29 16.87 5.40
CA GLY A 287 -13.54 16.31 5.92
C GLY A 287 -13.28 15.07 6.75
N LYS A 288 -14.31 14.55 7.42
CA LYS A 288 -14.20 13.25 8.08
C LYS A 288 -13.91 12.17 7.04
N ALA A 289 -12.90 11.35 7.27
CA ALA A 289 -12.40 10.38 6.30
C ALA A 289 -13.48 9.51 5.62
N PRO A 290 -14.49 8.93 6.33
CA PRO A 290 -15.55 8.18 5.66
C PRO A 290 -16.37 9.03 4.68
N LEU A 291 -16.68 10.29 5.06
CA LEU A 291 -17.44 11.19 4.19
C LEU A 291 -16.64 11.63 2.96
N VAL A 292 -15.33 11.80 3.11
CA VAL A 292 -14.43 12.08 1.97
C VAL A 292 -14.41 10.88 1.03
N LEU A 293 -14.17 9.68 1.53
CA LEU A 293 -14.16 8.45 0.73
C LEU A 293 -15.48 8.27 -0.03
N ASP A 294 -16.63 8.46 0.64
CA ASP A 294 -17.94 8.37 0.01
C ASP A 294 -18.14 9.42 -1.09
N ALA A 295 -17.70 10.66 -0.85
CA ALA A 295 -17.85 11.74 -1.82
C ALA A 295 -17.04 11.51 -3.12
N TYR A 296 -15.95 10.75 -3.04
CA TYR A 296 -15.14 10.33 -4.19
C TYR A 296 -15.53 8.95 -4.73
N GLY A 297 -16.52 8.31 -4.12
CA GLY A 297 -16.97 6.97 -4.49
C GLY A 297 -15.92 5.88 -4.22
N VAL A 298 -14.92 6.16 -3.38
CA VAL A 298 -13.90 5.18 -2.98
C VAL A 298 -14.48 4.36 -1.82
N ASN A 299 -15.41 3.47 -2.16
CA ASN A 299 -16.14 2.62 -1.23
C ASN A 299 -16.68 1.35 -1.94
N ALA A 300 -17.35 0.48 -1.19
CA ALA A 300 -17.88 -0.77 -1.73
C ALA A 300 -18.91 -0.56 -2.87
N ASP A 301 -19.75 0.47 -2.79
CA ASP A 301 -20.77 0.74 -3.81
C ASP A 301 -20.12 1.26 -5.12
N GLY A 302 -19.07 2.07 -5.01
CA GLY A 302 -18.24 2.46 -6.16
C GLY A 302 -17.59 1.26 -6.86
N ILE A 303 -17.06 0.31 -6.08
CA ILE A 303 -16.51 -0.95 -6.62
C ILE A 303 -17.59 -1.75 -7.34
N ILE A 304 -18.79 -1.88 -6.77
CA ILE A 304 -19.94 -2.57 -7.40
C ILE A 304 -20.30 -1.93 -8.74
N ALA A 305 -20.35 -0.60 -8.81
CA ALA A 305 -20.62 0.10 -10.06
C ALA A 305 -19.58 -0.20 -11.13
N LYS A 306 -18.28 -0.25 -10.74
CA LYS A 306 -17.18 -0.62 -11.66
C LYS A 306 -17.24 -2.10 -12.09
N VAL A 307 -17.65 -2.99 -11.21
CA VAL A 307 -17.88 -4.42 -11.55
C VAL A 307 -18.97 -4.54 -12.60
N LYS A 308 -20.11 -3.89 -12.41
CA LYS A 308 -21.22 -3.88 -13.40
C LYS A 308 -20.76 -3.28 -14.74
N GLN A 309 -19.94 -2.23 -14.71
CA GLN A 309 -19.31 -1.67 -15.92
C GLN A 309 -18.40 -2.69 -16.61
N ALA A 310 -17.54 -3.40 -15.86
CA ALA A 310 -16.62 -4.39 -16.42
C ALA A 310 -17.38 -5.57 -17.06
N LEU A 311 -18.42 -6.06 -16.41
CA LEU A 311 -19.27 -7.13 -16.94
C LEU A 311 -20.04 -6.70 -18.19
N ALA A 312 -20.49 -5.46 -18.29
CA ALA A 312 -21.20 -4.94 -19.46
C ALA A 312 -20.33 -4.87 -20.73
N ILE A 313 -18.99 -4.71 -20.58
CA ILE A 313 -18.04 -4.66 -21.70
C ILE A 313 -17.28 -5.99 -21.89
N LYS A 314 -17.49 -6.96 -21.01
CA LYS A 314 -16.96 -8.31 -21.15
C LYS A 314 -17.61 -9.00 -22.35
N LYS A 315 -16.79 -9.50 -23.28
CA LYS A 315 -17.25 -10.23 -24.48
C LYS A 315 -17.43 -11.72 -24.20
#